data_ea5cfc1b8882beefaf43fa32c1561ae7
#
_entry.id   ea5cfc1b8882beefaf43fa32c1561ae7
#
_cell.length_a   1.000
_cell.length_b   1.000
_cell.length_c   1.000
_cell.angle_alpha   90.00
_cell.angle_beta   90.00
_cell.angle_gamma   90.00
#
_symmetry.space_group_name_H-M   'P 1'
#
loop_
_entity.id
_entity.type
_entity.pdbx_description
1 polymer ?
#
loop_
_entity_poly.entity_id
_entity_poly.type
_entity_poly.pdbx_seq_one_letter_code
_entity_poly.pdbx_strand_id
1 'polypeptide(L)'
;MPRAEVTLPRQLRDALQRGHPWVYRTHIEPGILFADGTEVVVRCAGWRGIGLWDASGPIAIRMYSDGARIDATLIHERVQRAWQGRAVLRRQGVTAYRWLFGEGDDLPGVTVDLYDTVAVLQCYGSGPATRIPHVVEALVAVNPQLCAVLGSKARGDDERDSGQRRALLWGTMPDAPLVVTEHAGLRFVVDPQVGQKTGLFLDHRENRHTLMQYVAGMSVLNCFAYTGAFSLYALKGGARKVVSVDIGNGLADAAAHNIALNNLPAERHQFVTQDCFDLLQKMTGDGRKYDCIILDPPSFARTRQQREAAMQAYVRLNSMALKCLTPHGLLVSASCTSQIGPEEFRSMLASAAAERDMRLQIIHEAGHALDHPVPVHFPEGRYLKFLMCRT
;
A
#
# COMPACT_ATOMS: atom_id res chain seq x y z
N MET A 1 33.90 -15.17 -16.96
CA MET A 1 32.95 -15.15 -18.08
C MET A 1 32.66 -13.70 -18.44
N PRO A 2 32.48 -13.32 -19.71
CA PRO A 2 32.04 -11.96 -20.08
C PRO A 2 30.70 -11.70 -19.35
N ARG A 3 30.56 -10.52 -18.72
CA ARG A 3 29.32 -10.11 -18.09
C ARG A 3 28.24 -9.96 -19.17
N ALA A 4 27.01 -10.41 -18.89
CA ALA A 4 25.87 -10.11 -19.74
C ALA A 4 25.76 -8.59 -19.90
N GLU A 5 25.57 -8.11 -21.11
CA GLU A 5 25.51 -6.69 -21.42
C GLU A 5 24.33 -6.38 -22.34
N VAL A 6 23.67 -5.25 -22.07
CA VAL A 6 22.56 -4.73 -22.88
C VAL A 6 22.82 -3.26 -23.18
N THR A 7 22.73 -2.90 -24.44
CA THR A 7 22.79 -1.50 -24.89
C THR A 7 21.36 -0.99 -25.10
N LEU A 8 21.06 0.17 -24.53
CA LEU A 8 19.73 0.78 -24.58
C LEU A 8 19.71 2.02 -25.50
N PRO A 9 18.53 2.34 -26.06
CA PRO A 9 18.33 3.56 -26.85
C PRO A 9 18.70 4.83 -26.08
N ARG A 10 19.36 5.78 -26.75
CA ARG A 10 19.86 7.05 -26.17
C ARG A 10 18.80 7.83 -25.41
N GLN A 11 17.55 7.77 -25.82
CA GLN A 11 16.41 8.46 -25.18
C GLN A 11 16.17 8.09 -23.71
N LEU A 12 16.65 6.92 -23.26
CA LEU A 12 16.51 6.46 -21.88
C LEU A 12 17.63 6.99 -20.96
N ARG A 13 18.69 7.61 -21.53
CA ARG A 13 19.87 8.00 -20.75
C ARG A 13 19.53 8.90 -19.58
N ASP A 14 18.72 9.93 -19.80
CA ASP A 14 18.41 10.92 -18.77
C ASP A 14 17.59 10.31 -17.63
N ALA A 15 16.64 9.43 -17.91
CA ALA A 15 15.88 8.72 -16.90
C ALA A 15 16.79 7.81 -16.07
N LEU A 16 17.64 7.02 -16.72
CA LEU A 16 18.59 6.12 -16.06
C LEU A 16 19.64 6.89 -15.24
N GLN A 17 20.17 7.99 -15.77
CA GLN A 17 21.12 8.84 -15.07
C GLN A 17 20.51 9.51 -13.83
N ARG A 18 19.21 9.82 -13.85
CA ARG A 18 18.46 10.33 -12.68
C ARG A 18 18.13 9.22 -11.67
N GLY A 19 18.39 7.95 -12.01
CA GLY A 19 18.18 6.81 -11.13
C GLY A 19 16.86 6.06 -11.34
N HIS A 20 16.17 6.25 -12.50
CA HIS A 20 14.95 5.48 -12.77
C HIS A 20 15.26 3.97 -12.71
N PRO A 21 14.55 3.17 -11.87
CA PRO A 21 14.96 1.81 -11.55
C PRO A 21 14.51 0.76 -12.56
N TRP A 22 13.66 1.10 -13.54
CA TRP A 22 13.08 0.13 -14.47
C TRP A 22 13.52 0.34 -15.90
N VAL A 23 13.90 -0.78 -16.56
CA VAL A 23 14.01 -0.87 -18.02
C VAL A 23 12.90 -1.77 -18.52
N TYR A 24 11.97 -1.19 -19.28
CA TYR A 24 10.86 -1.94 -19.83
C TYR A 24 11.30 -2.84 -20.97
N ARG A 25 10.67 -3.99 -21.12
CA ARG A 25 10.98 -4.99 -22.15
C ARG A 25 10.86 -4.45 -23.57
N THR A 26 10.00 -3.49 -23.79
CA THR A 26 9.85 -2.81 -25.10
C THR A 26 11.09 -2.03 -25.54
N HIS A 27 12.05 -1.78 -24.65
CA HIS A 27 13.31 -1.12 -24.95
C HIS A 27 14.48 -2.09 -25.15
N ILE A 28 14.24 -3.38 -25.02
CA ILE A 28 15.25 -4.44 -25.24
C ILE A 28 15.19 -4.88 -26.71
N GLU A 29 16.34 -5.01 -27.33
CA GLU A 29 16.42 -5.55 -28.70
C GLU A 29 15.84 -6.98 -28.76
N PRO A 30 15.07 -7.29 -29.81
CA PRO A 30 14.54 -8.64 -29.99
C PRO A 30 15.65 -9.70 -30.01
N GLY A 31 15.41 -10.84 -29.35
CA GLY A 31 16.37 -11.96 -29.30
C GLY A 31 17.36 -11.89 -28.12
N ILE A 32 17.44 -10.78 -27.37
CA ILE A 32 18.23 -10.75 -26.14
C ILE A 32 17.47 -11.45 -25.04
N LEU A 33 18.05 -12.53 -24.50
CA LEU A 33 17.46 -13.31 -23.42
C LEU A 33 18.56 -13.81 -22.48
N PHE A 34 18.34 -13.63 -21.16
CA PHE A 34 19.18 -14.20 -20.11
C PHE A 34 18.32 -14.95 -19.10
N ALA A 35 18.96 -15.76 -18.28
CA ALA A 35 18.30 -16.41 -17.14
C ALA A 35 17.89 -15.37 -16.11
N ASP A 36 16.80 -15.65 -15.37
CA ASP A 36 16.34 -14.81 -14.27
C ASP A 36 17.46 -14.55 -13.25
N GLY A 37 17.56 -13.29 -12.80
CA GLY A 37 18.57 -12.87 -11.82
C GLY A 37 19.99 -12.75 -12.37
N THR A 38 20.19 -12.89 -13.70
CA THR A 38 21.48 -12.57 -14.32
C THR A 38 21.80 -11.09 -14.08
N GLU A 39 23.00 -10.82 -13.56
CA GLU A 39 23.53 -9.46 -13.46
C GLU A 39 23.89 -8.95 -14.86
N VAL A 40 23.18 -7.95 -15.31
CA VAL A 40 23.35 -7.35 -16.63
C VAL A 40 23.97 -5.97 -16.49
N VAL A 41 25.04 -5.72 -17.25
CA VAL A 41 25.59 -4.38 -17.46
C VAL A 41 24.73 -3.66 -18.48
N VAL A 42 24.11 -2.59 -18.06
CA VAL A 42 23.31 -1.71 -18.93
C VAL A 42 24.14 -0.54 -19.39
N ARG A 43 24.22 -0.34 -20.71
CA ARG A 43 24.88 0.83 -21.33
C ARG A 43 23.88 1.69 -22.07
N CYS A 44 23.98 3.00 -21.90
CA CYS A 44 23.10 3.96 -22.58
C CYS A 44 23.84 5.28 -22.82
N ALA A 45 24.28 5.52 -24.05
CA ALA A 45 24.92 6.78 -24.48
C ALA A 45 25.98 7.33 -23.49
N GLY A 46 26.97 6.50 -23.11
CA GLY A 46 28.04 6.83 -22.17
C GLY A 46 27.72 6.62 -20.69
N TRP A 47 26.44 6.44 -20.33
CA TRP A 47 26.04 6.02 -19.00
C TRP A 47 26.14 4.50 -18.83
N ARG A 48 26.38 4.03 -17.60
CA ARG A 48 26.49 2.62 -17.26
C ARG A 48 25.85 2.34 -15.91
N GLY A 49 25.20 1.18 -15.78
CA GLY A 49 24.69 0.67 -14.51
C GLY A 49 24.60 -0.85 -14.51
N ILE A 50 24.27 -1.44 -13.39
CA ILE A 50 24.07 -2.88 -13.21
C ILE A 50 22.66 -3.13 -12.68
N GLY A 51 21.96 -4.08 -13.32
CA GLY A 51 20.62 -4.51 -12.92
C GLY A 51 20.47 -6.02 -12.94
N LEU A 52 19.36 -6.48 -12.44
CA LEU A 52 18.93 -7.89 -12.52
C LEU A 52 17.97 -8.07 -13.68
N TRP A 53 18.24 -9.08 -14.50
CA TRP A 53 17.38 -9.50 -15.58
C TRP A 53 16.16 -10.25 -15.04
N ASP A 54 15.02 -9.95 -15.64
CA ASP A 54 13.73 -10.63 -15.44
C ASP A 54 13.32 -11.24 -16.78
N ALA A 55 13.26 -12.55 -16.89
CA ALA A 55 12.97 -13.22 -18.15
C ALA A 55 11.52 -13.06 -18.61
N SER A 56 10.62 -12.66 -17.71
CA SER A 56 9.19 -12.51 -17.95
C SER A 56 8.67 -11.14 -17.50
N GLY A 57 7.46 -10.80 -17.93
CA GLY A 57 6.79 -9.55 -17.52
C GLY A 57 7.26 -8.30 -18.27
N PRO A 58 6.66 -7.15 -17.98
CA PRO A 58 6.89 -5.90 -18.71
C PRO A 58 8.23 -5.23 -18.38
N ILE A 59 8.76 -5.43 -17.16
CA ILE A 59 10.05 -4.88 -16.72
C ILE A 59 11.11 -5.95 -16.99
N ALA A 60 12.03 -5.67 -17.93
CA ALA A 60 13.09 -6.60 -18.31
C ALA A 60 14.31 -6.52 -17.39
N ILE A 61 14.65 -5.32 -16.92
CA ILE A 61 15.80 -5.12 -16.02
C ILE A 61 15.38 -4.19 -14.88
N ARG A 62 15.68 -4.59 -13.65
CA ARG A 62 15.62 -3.71 -12.49
C ARG A 62 17.01 -3.26 -12.13
N MET A 63 17.23 -1.95 -12.16
CA MET A 63 18.52 -1.33 -11.88
C MET A 63 18.82 -1.36 -10.38
N TYR A 64 20.00 -1.82 -10.00
CA TYR A 64 20.42 -1.92 -8.61
C TYR A 64 21.60 -1.01 -8.29
N SER A 65 22.55 -0.82 -9.17
CA SER A 65 23.72 -0.02 -8.88
C SER A 65 24.33 0.62 -10.13
N ASP A 66 25.20 1.59 -9.96
CA ASP A 66 26.01 2.23 -10.99
C ASP A 66 27.32 1.50 -11.28
N GLY A 67 27.66 0.44 -10.54
CA GLY A 67 28.89 -0.31 -10.75
C GLY A 67 29.17 -1.45 -9.77
N ALA A 68 28.55 -1.43 -8.58
CA ALA A 68 28.73 -2.48 -7.58
C ALA A 68 28.02 -3.80 -7.97
N ARG A 69 28.59 -4.93 -7.54
CA ARG A 69 27.93 -6.25 -7.68
C ARG A 69 26.68 -6.31 -6.80
N ILE A 70 25.70 -7.08 -7.25
CA ILE A 70 24.45 -7.30 -6.49
C ILE A 70 24.62 -8.56 -5.63
N ASP A 71 25.44 -8.44 -4.60
CA ASP A 71 25.79 -9.51 -3.67
C ASP A 71 25.11 -9.35 -2.28
N ALA A 72 25.42 -10.29 -1.39
CA ALA A 72 24.87 -10.27 -0.03
C ALA A 72 25.23 -9.00 0.76
N THR A 73 26.43 -8.43 0.53
CA THR A 73 26.89 -7.21 1.20
C THR A 73 26.03 -6.01 0.81
N LEU A 74 25.85 -5.79 -0.48
CA LEU A 74 24.98 -4.70 -0.99
C LEU A 74 23.55 -4.83 -0.46
N ILE A 75 23.01 -6.06 -0.45
CA ILE A 75 21.65 -6.31 0.05
C ILE A 75 21.56 -6.02 1.54
N HIS A 76 22.53 -6.48 2.34
CA HIS A 76 22.59 -6.23 3.78
C HIS A 76 22.64 -4.72 4.09
N GLU A 77 23.49 -3.96 3.41
CA GLU A 77 23.59 -2.51 3.59
C GLU A 77 22.26 -1.80 3.32
N ARG A 78 21.51 -2.22 2.30
CA ARG A 78 20.21 -1.64 1.96
C ARG A 78 19.12 -1.99 2.98
N VAL A 79 19.07 -3.25 3.41
CA VAL A 79 18.17 -3.70 4.48
C VAL A 79 18.44 -2.94 5.78
N GLN A 80 19.70 -2.76 6.13
CA GLN A 80 20.12 -2.00 7.32
C GLN A 80 19.75 -0.51 7.21
N ARG A 81 19.97 0.11 6.05
CA ARG A 81 19.61 1.51 5.79
C ARG A 81 18.10 1.71 5.90
N ALA A 82 17.31 0.83 5.30
CA ALA A 82 15.86 0.84 5.41
C ALA A 82 15.39 0.68 6.86
N TRP A 83 16.01 -0.21 7.63
CA TRP A 83 15.77 -0.36 9.07
C TRP A 83 16.01 0.96 9.83
N GLN A 84 17.13 1.62 9.59
CA GLN A 84 17.45 2.90 10.21
C GLN A 84 16.43 3.98 9.82
N GLY A 85 15.99 4.02 8.56
CA GLY A 85 14.97 4.94 8.08
C GLY A 85 13.63 4.82 8.82
N ARG A 86 13.29 3.63 9.36
CA ARG A 86 12.06 3.40 10.15
C ARG A 86 12.26 3.57 11.66
N ALA A 87 13.42 4.04 12.11
CA ALA A 87 13.70 4.24 13.54
C ALA A 87 12.70 5.22 14.21
N VAL A 88 12.18 6.19 13.47
CA VAL A 88 11.17 7.13 14.00
C VAL A 88 9.89 6.39 14.43
N LEU A 89 9.42 5.42 13.66
CA LEU A 89 8.23 4.62 13.97
C LEU A 89 8.46 3.76 15.22
N ARG A 90 9.61 3.08 15.29
CA ARG A 90 9.97 2.26 16.46
C ARG A 90 10.06 3.10 17.74
N ARG A 91 10.63 4.32 17.68
CA ARG A 91 10.64 5.24 18.84
C ARG A 91 9.24 5.69 19.28
N GLN A 92 8.27 5.67 18.36
CA GLN A 92 6.85 5.96 18.65
C GLN A 92 6.07 4.72 19.12
N GLY A 93 6.74 3.58 19.31
CA GLY A 93 6.12 2.31 19.71
C GLY A 93 5.31 1.61 18.61
N VAL A 94 5.50 2.02 17.35
CA VAL A 94 4.85 1.35 16.21
C VAL A 94 5.59 0.05 15.91
N THR A 95 4.86 -1.07 15.90
CA THR A 95 5.41 -2.40 15.66
C THR A 95 4.95 -3.01 14.33
N ALA A 96 4.07 -2.32 13.58
CA ALA A 96 3.62 -2.73 12.23
C ALA A 96 3.98 -1.65 11.21
N TYR A 97 4.90 -1.96 10.30
CA TYR A 97 5.31 -1.02 9.25
C TYR A 97 5.99 -1.74 8.09
N ARG A 98 6.02 -1.08 6.93
CA ARG A 98 6.80 -1.53 5.78
C ARG A 98 8.29 -1.29 6.02
N TRP A 99 9.03 -2.38 6.24
CA TRP A 99 10.47 -2.32 6.43
C TRP A 99 11.21 -2.04 5.14
N LEU A 100 10.83 -2.74 4.04
CA LEU A 100 11.38 -2.51 2.71
C LEU A 100 10.27 -2.15 1.73
N PHE A 101 10.45 -1.06 1.01
CA PHE A 101 9.52 -0.57 -0.02
C PHE A 101 10.17 -0.57 -1.42
N GLY A 102 10.68 -1.71 -1.85
CA GLY A 102 11.15 -1.94 -3.21
C GLY A 102 12.13 -0.87 -3.71
N GLU A 103 11.72 -0.19 -4.76
CA GLU A 103 12.46 0.89 -5.42
C GLU A 103 12.76 2.06 -4.48
N GLY A 104 11.94 2.27 -3.46
CA GLY A 104 12.13 3.32 -2.45
C GLY A 104 13.29 3.07 -1.49
N ASP A 105 13.68 1.82 -1.34
CA ASP A 105 14.80 1.39 -0.49
C ASP A 105 15.94 0.75 -1.31
N ASP A 106 16.01 1.06 -2.61
CA ASP A 106 17.01 0.57 -3.56
C ASP A 106 17.06 -0.98 -3.69
N LEU A 107 15.98 -1.68 -3.32
CA LEU A 107 15.79 -3.12 -3.52
C LEU A 107 14.60 -3.39 -4.47
N PRO A 108 14.74 -2.99 -5.76
CA PRO A 108 13.66 -3.02 -6.72
C PRO A 108 12.97 -4.38 -6.80
N GLY A 109 11.65 -4.36 -6.72
CA GLY A 109 10.83 -5.56 -6.80
C GLY A 109 10.78 -6.41 -5.52
N VAL A 110 11.26 -5.91 -4.36
CA VAL A 110 11.16 -6.60 -3.07
C VAL A 110 10.51 -5.69 -2.05
N THR A 111 9.42 -6.13 -1.43
CA THR A 111 8.82 -5.45 -0.28
C THR A 111 8.83 -6.35 0.94
N VAL A 112 8.96 -5.76 2.13
CA VAL A 112 8.89 -6.49 3.41
C VAL A 112 8.04 -5.69 4.37
N ASP A 113 6.97 -6.30 4.86
CA ASP A 113 6.16 -5.76 5.95
C ASP A 113 6.57 -6.44 7.26
N LEU A 114 6.83 -5.66 8.29
CA LEU A 114 7.09 -6.13 9.62
C LEU A 114 5.82 -6.03 10.48
N TYR A 115 5.51 -7.12 11.16
CA TYR A 115 4.45 -7.23 12.15
C TYR A 115 5.07 -7.75 13.44
N ASP A 116 5.55 -6.82 14.27
CA ASP A 116 6.27 -7.11 15.51
C ASP A 116 7.50 -7.99 15.26
N THR A 117 7.41 -9.29 15.52
CA THR A 117 8.50 -10.28 15.35
C THR A 117 8.38 -11.11 14.06
N VAL A 118 7.38 -10.84 13.21
CA VAL A 118 7.15 -11.56 11.95
C VAL A 118 7.31 -10.64 10.77
N ALA A 119 8.18 -11.00 9.82
CA ALA A 119 8.33 -10.29 8.56
C ALA A 119 7.61 -11.02 7.42
N VAL A 120 6.93 -10.29 6.54
CA VAL A 120 6.28 -10.80 5.33
C VAL A 120 6.94 -10.22 4.11
N LEU A 121 7.66 -11.06 3.38
CA LEU A 121 8.37 -10.71 2.15
C LEU A 121 7.48 -10.98 0.93
N GLN A 122 7.37 -10.00 0.05
CA GLN A 122 6.76 -10.14 -1.26
C GLN A 122 7.78 -9.76 -2.35
N CYS A 123 7.78 -10.52 -3.45
CA CYS A 123 8.70 -10.32 -4.55
C CYS A 123 7.95 -10.15 -5.88
N TYR A 124 8.21 -9.05 -6.58
CA TYR A 124 7.57 -8.64 -7.83
C TYR A 124 8.50 -8.85 -9.02
N GLY A 125 8.71 -10.10 -9.38
CA GLY A 125 9.52 -10.50 -10.53
C GLY A 125 10.43 -11.69 -10.24
N SER A 126 10.77 -12.42 -11.27
CA SER A 126 11.61 -13.62 -11.18
C SER A 126 13.09 -13.28 -10.99
N GLY A 127 13.54 -12.15 -11.53
CA GLY A 127 14.91 -11.68 -11.34
C GLY A 127 15.25 -11.37 -9.87
N PRO A 128 14.52 -10.46 -9.19
CA PRO A 128 14.68 -10.19 -7.76
C PRO A 128 14.48 -11.44 -6.89
N ALA A 129 13.62 -12.39 -7.30
CA ALA A 129 13.37 -13.62 -6.55
C ALA A 129 14.64 -14.45 -6.32
N THR A 130 15.61 -14.37 -7.20
CA THR A 130 16.92 -15.04 -7.03
C THR A 130 17.75 -14.50 -5.87
N ARG A 131 17.39 -13.33 -5.33
CA ARG A 131 18.08 -12.67 -4.20
C ARG A 131 17.36 -12.84 -2.86
N ILE A 132 16.19 -13.52 -2.84
CA ILE A 132 15.43 -13.75 -1.60
C ILE A 132 16.28 -14.37 -0.47
N PRO A 133 17.13 -15.38 -0.69
CA PRO A 133 17.97 -15.92 0.38
C PRO A 133 18.82 -14.84 1.06
N HIS A 134 19.48 -13.98 0.29
CA HIS A 134 20.30 -12.89 0.86
C HIS A 134 19.45 -11.82 1.57
N VAL A 135 18.25 -11.55 1.09
CA VAL A 135 17.31 -10.64 1.78
C VAL A 135 16.91 -11.24 3.14
N VAL A 136 16.56 -12.52 3.21
CA VAL A 136 16.18 -13.20 4.45
C VAL A 136 17.35 -13.19 5.44
N GLU A 137 18.56 -13.54 5.01
CA GLU A 137 19.77 -13.48 5.84
C GLU A 137 20.00 -12.07 6.40
N ALA A 138 19.86 -11.04 5.57
CA ALA A 138 20.01 -9.65 5.97
C ALA A 138 18.94 -9.20 6.97
N LEU A 139 17.66 -9.58 6.77
CA LEU A 139 16.57 -9.25 7.70
C LEU A 139 16.86 -9.83 9.09
N VAL A 140 17.25 -11.09 9.18
CA VAL A 140 17.56 -11.78 10.44
C VAL A 140 18.79 -11.17 11.12
N ALA A 141 19.82 -10.83 10.36
CA ALA A 141 21.03 -10.21 10.90
C ALA A 141 20.78 -8.79 11.45
N VAL A 142 19.93 -8.01 10.77
CA VAL A 142 19.62 -6.62 11.15
C VAL A 142 18.63 -6.54 12.31
N ASN A 143 17.64 -7.45 12.37
CA ASN A 143 16.69 -7.55 13.48
C ASN A 143 16.71 -8.94 14.13
N PRO A 144 17.57 -9.17 15.12
CA PRO A 144 17.65 -10.47 15.82
C PRO A 144 16.39 -10.85 16.63
N GLN A 145 15.41 -9.94 16.75
CA GLN A 145 14.14 -10.23 17.42
C GLN A 145 13.12 -10.92 16.49
N LEU A 146 13.43 -11.07 15.20
CA LEU A 146 12.57 -11.81 14.29
C LEU A 146 12.41 -13.27 14.73
N CYS A 147 11.17 -13.73 14.77
CA CYS A 147 10.81 -15.14 14.99
C CYS A 147 10.58 -15.87 13.67
N ALA A 148 10.01 -15.19 12.67
CA ALA A 148 9.68 -15.78 11.39
C ALA A 148 9.80 -14.79 10.22
N VAL A 149 10.16 -15.33 9.06
CA VAL A 149 10.05 -14.63 7.76
C VAL A 149 9.15 -15.48 6.87
N LEU A 150 8.05 -14.88 6.45
CA LEU A 150 7.08 -15.46 5.48
C LEU A 150 7.37 -14.92 4.10
N GLY A 151 7.13 -15.74 3.08
CA GLY A 151 7.25 -15.35 1.68
C GLY A 151 5.98 -15.61 0.90
N SER A 152 5.60 -14.67 0.06
CA SER A 152 4.62 -14.88 -0.99
C SER A 152 5.22 -14.48 -2.33
N LYS A 153 4.90 -15.25 -3.39
CA LYS A 153 5.05 -14.71 -4.74
C LYS A 153 3.99 -13.65 -4.89
N ALA A 154 4.37 -12.41 -5.11
CA ALA A 154 3.44 -11.41 -5.56
C ALA A 154 3.01 -11.83 -6.98
N ARG A 155 1.88 -12.47 -7.11
CA ARG A 155 1.14 -12.53 -8.36
C ARG A 155 0.60 -11.11 -8.53
N GLY A 156 0.95 -10.45 -9.64
CA GLY A 156 0.56 -9.08 -9.90
C GLY A 156 -0.90 -8.84 -9.52
N ASP A 157 -1.13 -7.87 -8.66
CA ASP A 157 -2.39 -7.27 -8.21
C ASP A 157 -3.59 -8.18 -7.90
N ASP A 158 -3.41 -9.50 -7.70
CA ASP A 158 -4.52 -10.37 -7.34
C ASP A 158 -4.81 -10.30 -5.83
N GLU A 159 -5.55 -9.24 -5.46
CA GLU A 159 -6.13 -9.07 -4.11
C GLU A 159 -7.07 -10.23 -3.72
N ARG A 160 -7.41 -11.11 -4.66
CA ARG A 160 -8.32 -12.26 -4.45
C ARG A 160 -7.63 -13.51 -3.90
N ASP A 161 -6.31 -13.49 -3.71
CA ASP A 161 -5.57 -14.62 -3.12
C ASP A 161 -5.65 -14.62 -1.57
N SER A 162 -6.78 -14.14 -1.05
CA SER A 162 -7.15 -14.27 0.36
C SER A 162 -7.50 -15.74 0.64
N GLY A 163 -6.54 -16.50 1.11
CA GLY A 163 -6.73 -17.90 1.50
C GLY A 163 -5.52 -18.79 1.24
N GLN A 164 -4.58 -18.42 0.40
CA GLN A 164 -3.38 -19.20 0.24
C GLN A 164 -2.36 -18.87 1.35
N ARG A 165 -2.01 -19.85 2.16
CA ARG A 165 -1.05 -19.71 3.26
C ARG A 165 0.33 -19.37 2.70
N ARG A 166 0.96 -18.31 3.22
CA ARG A 166 2.32 -17.91 2.85
C ARG A 166 3.33 -18.94 3.31
N ALA A 167 4.36 -19.17 2.50
CA ALA A 167 5.42 -20.09 2.83
C ALA A 167 6.31 -19.54 3.95
N LEU A 168 6.68 -20.38 4.91
CA LEU A 168 7.71 -20.06 5.88
C LEU A 168 9.08 -20.13 5.20
N LEU A 169 9.79 -19.02 5.13
CA LEU A 169 11.14 -18.94 4.57
C LEU A 169 12.22 -19.11 5.63
N TRP A 170 11.95 -18.69 6.87
CA TRP A 170 12.89 -18.79 7.98
C TRP A 170 12.17 -18.73 9.33
N GLY A 171 12.73 -19.41 10.34
CA GLY A 171 12.27 -19.33 11.72
C GLY A 171 11.02 -20.16 12.03
N THR A 172 10.27 -19.75 13.04
CA THR A 172 9.04 -20.40 13.50
C THR A 172 7.98 -19.37 13.81
N MET A 173 6.74 -19.61 13.37
CA MET A 173 5.63 -18.73 13.68
C MET A 173 5.28 -18.79 15.18
N PRO A 174 4.93 -17.64 15.80
CA PRO A 174 4.37 -17.63 17.14
C PRO A 174 3.08 -18.44 17.23
N ASP A 175 2.87 -19.14 18.35
CA ASP A 175 1.64 -19.92 18.60
C ASP A 175 0.42 -19.02 18.90
N ALA A 176 0.66 -17.83 19.47
CA ALA A 176 -0.39 -16.87 19.81
C ALA A 176 -0.76 -15.95 18.62
N PRO A 177 -2.00 -15.44 18.57
CA PRO A 177 -2.35 -14.41 17.61
C PRO A 177 -1.41 -13.20 17.69
N LEU A 178 -0.95 -12.74 16.55
CA LEU A 178 -0.02 -11.63 16.47
C LEU A 178 -0.75 -10.30 16.71
N VAL A 179 -0.33 -9.57 17.74
CA VAL A 179 -0.86 -8.26 18.08
C VAL A 179 0.17 -7.20 17.79
N VAL A 180 -0.18 -6.26 16.95
CA VAL A 180 0.70 -5.14 16.56
C VAL A 180 0.16 -3.81 17.05
N THR A 181 1.04 -2.83 17.16
CA THR A 181 0.72 -1.47 17.61
C THR A 181 0.98 -0.46 16.51
N GLU A 182 0.03 0.44 16.31
CA GLU A 182 0.14 1.63 15.46
C GLU A 182 0.14 2.93 16.30
N HIS A 183 0.04 4.08 15.63
CA HIS A 183 -0.06 5.39 16.29
C HIS A 183 -1.21 5.45 17.31
N ALA A 184 -1.10 6.37 18.25
CA ALA A 184 -2.03 6.55 19.37
C ALA A 184 -2.19 5.29 20.27
N GLY A 185 -1.23 4.34 20.17
CA GLY A 185 -1.24 3.09 20.93
C GLY A 185 -2.35 2.13 20.54
N LEU A 186 -2.94 2.31 19.34
CA LEU A 186 -3.96 1.40 18.84
C LEU A 186 -3.35 0.04 18.46
N ARG A 187 -3.96 -1.02 18.94
CA ARG A 187 -3.53 -2.41 18.74
C ARG A 187 -4.44 -3.12 17.75
N PHE A 188 -3.85 -3.98 16.94
CA PHE A 188 -4.55 -4.77 15.92
C PHE A 188 -4.11 -6.22 15.99
N VAL A 189 -5.07 -7.14 15.95
CA VAL A 189 -4.79 -8.54 15.67
C VAL A 189 -4.58 -8.67 14.17
N VAL A 190 -3.47 -9.28 13.79
CA VAL A 190 -3.12 -9.52 12.39
C VAL A 190 -2.82 -10.99 12.16
N ASP A 191 -3.17 -11.48 10.98
CA ASP A 191 -2.77 -12.79 10.49
C ASP A 191 -1.85 -12.61 9.27
N PRO A 192 -0.52 -12.66 9.48
CA PRO A 192 0.43 -12.50 8.40
C PRO A 192 0.52 -13.73 7.48
N GLN A 193 -0.11 -14.86 7.83
CA GLN A 193 -0.09 -16.08 7.02
C GLN A 193 -1.17 -16.09 5.94
N VAL A 194 -2.39 -15.60 6.24
CA VAL A 194 -3.55 -15.66 5.33
C VAL A 194 -4.26 -14.33 5.17
N GLY A 195 -3.93 -13.31 5.98
CA GLY A 195 -4.56 -11.99 5.90
C GLY A 195 -4.40 -11.33 4.53
N GLN A 196 -5.39 -10.52 4.15
CA GLN A 196 -5.38 -9.77 2.88
C GLN A 196 -4.15 -8.88 2.82
N LYS A 197 -3.58 -8.67 1.61
CA LYS A 197 -2.23 -8.11 1.41
C LYS A 197 -1.21 -8.91 2.24
N THR A 198 -0.79 -8.38 3.38
CA THR A 198 0.17 -9.02 4.29
C THR A 198 -0.39 -9.13 5.72
N GLY A 199 -1.61 -8.61 5.98
CA GLY A 199 -2.29 -8.62 7.28
C GLY A 199 -2.99 -7.32 7.64
N LEU A 200 -2.37 -6.16 7.35
CA LEU A 200 -2.91 -4.83 7.61
C LEU A 200 -2.51 -3.88 6.46
N PHE A 201 -3.33 -2.87 6.19
CA PHE A 201 -3.05 -1.82 5.20
C PHE A 201 -2.15 -0.75 5.83
N LEU A 202 -0.84 -0.94 5.77
CA LEU A 202 0.15 -0.09 6.43
C LEU A 202 0.31 1.29 5.79
N ASP A 203 -0.01 1.39 4.50
CA ASP A 203 0.12 2.59 3.67
C ASP A 203 -0.80 3.75 4.12
N HIS A 204 -1.89 3.46 4.85
CA HIS A 204 -2.82 4.44 5.39
C HIS A 204 -2.61 4.81 6.87
N ARG A 205 -1.55 4.36 7.52
CA ARG A 205 -1.35 4.58 8.97
C ARG A 205 -1.40 6.06 9.37
N GLU A 206 -0.65 6.92 8.70
CA GLU A 206 -0.64 8.37 8.97
C GLU A 206 -1.97 9.03 8.61
N ASN A 207 -2.62 8.56 7.54
CA ASN A 207 -3.93 9.05 7.12
C ASN A 207 -5.01 8.76 8.17
N ARG A 208 -4.99 7.55 8.76
CA ARG A 208 -5.86 7.18 9.87
C ARG A 208 -5.61 8.04 11.11
N HIS A 209 -4.35 8.25 11.45
CA HIS A 209 -3.95 9.08 12.59
C HIS A 209 -4.34 10.54 12.40
N THR A 210 -4.22 11.08 11.19
CA THR A 210 -4.68 12.45 10.87
C THR A 210 -6.21 12.53 11.00
N LEU A 211 -6.96 11.61 10.41
CA LEU A 211 -8.43 11.59 10.50
C LEU A 211 -8.93 11.62 11.94
N MET A 212 -8.27 10.91 12.84
CA MET A 212 -8.63 10.84 14.28
C MET A 212 -8.81 12.25 14.90
N GLN A 213 -8.07 13.24 14.43
CA GLN A 213 -8.09 14.63 14.98
C GLN A 213 -9.32 15.42 14.55
N TYR A 214 -10.09 14.95 13.55
CA TYR A 214 -11.19 15.71 12.95
C TYR A 214 -12.58 15.19 13.30
N VAL A 215 -12.69 13.98 13.87
CA VAL A 215 -13.97 13.25 13.96
C VAL A 215 -14.65 13.29 15.33
N ALA A 216 -14.14 14.08 16.28
CA ALA A 216 -14.74 14.20 17.62
C ALA A 216 -16.22 14.62 17.53
N GLY A 217 -17.12 13.87 18.19
CA GLY A 217 -18.56 14.11 18.18
C GLY A 217 -19.29 13.78 16.86
N MET A 218 -18.58 13.35 15.81
CA MET A 218 -19.17 13.06 14.50
C MET A 218 -19.78 11.66 14.45
N SER A 219 -20.81 11.50 13.60
CA SER A 219 -21.22 10.21 13.05
C SER A 219 -20.36 9.89 11.82
N VAL A 220 -19.73 8.74 11.82
CA VAL A 220 -18.77 8.32 10.78
C VAL A 220 -19.28 7.09 10.04
N LEU A 221 -19.29 7.13 8.70
CA LEU A 221 -19.50 5.97 7.83
C LEU A 221 -18.16 5.61 7.18
N ASN A 222 -17.65 4.41 7.47
CA ASN A 222 -16.42 3.89 6.89
C ASN A 222 -16.75 2.80 5.87
N CYS A 223 -16.69 3.13 4.58
CA CYS A 223 -16.91 2.22 3.46
C CYS A 223 -15.61 1.51 3.07
N PHE A 224 -15.71 0.22 2.68
CA PHE A 224 -14.57 -0.65 2.38
C PHE A 224 -13.67 -0.82 3.62
N ALA A 225 -14.33 -1.09 4.75
CA ALA A 225 -13.73 -0.93 6.07
C ALA A 225 -12.67 -1.99 6.40
N TYR A 226 -12.64 -3.13 5.68
CA TYR A 226 -11.82 -4.29 6.03
C TYR A 226 -11.99 -4.64 7.52
N THR A 227 -10.91 -4.83 8.28
CA THR A 227 -10.95 -5.11 9.73
C THR A 227 -11.21 -3.86 10.60
N GLY A 228 -11.65 -2.75 10.01
CA GLY A 228 -12.11 -1.56 10.71
C GLY A 228 -11.01 -0.59 11.16
N ALA A 229 -9.82 -0.59 10.56
CA ALA A 229 -8.72 0.24 11.03
C ALA A 229 -9.07 1.74 11.10
N PHE A 230 -9.68 2.33 10.06
CA PHE A 230 -10.17 3.72 10.11
C PHE A 230 -11.24 3.90 11.20
N SER A 231 -12.09 2.90 11.43
CA SER A 231 -13.15 2.96 12.45
C SER A 231 -12.58 2.99 13.87
N LEU A 232 -11.50 2.22 14.14
CA LEU A 232 -10.84 2.26 15.43
C LEU A 232 -10.25 3.65 15.71
N TYR A 233 -9.58 4.25 14.73
CA TYR A 233 -9.05 5.60 14.84
C TYR A 233 -10.19 6.64 15.03
N ALA A 234 -11.33 6.46 14.34
CA ALA A 234 -12.48 7.33 14.52
C ALA A 234 -13.07 7.22 15.94
N LEU A 235 -13.24 6.00 16.48
CA LEU A 235 -13.69 5.80 17.86
C LEU A 235 -12.70 6.40 18.87
N LYS A 236 -11.39 6.18 18.68
CA LYS A 236 -10.33 6.74 19.52
C LYS A 236 -10.34 8.27 19.49
N GLY A 237 -10.67 8.87 18.33
CA GLY A 237 -10.83 10.31 18.13
C GLY A 237 -12.13 10.89 18.70
N GLY A 238 -12.97 10.08 19.36
CA GLY A 238 -14.19 10.54 20.03
C GLY A 238 -15.40 10.65 19.11
N ALA A 239 -15.44 9.93 17.98
CA ALA A 239 -16.65 9.84 17.17
C ALA A 239 -17.83 9.32 18.03
N ARG A 240 -19.02 9.94 17.88
CA ARG A 240 -20.22 9.56 18.65
C ARG A 240 -20.86 8.27 18.15
N LYS A 241 -20.67 7.95 16.86
CA LYS A 241 -21.13 6.73 16.19
C LYS A 241 -20.24 6.43 15.00
N VAL A 242 -19.88 5.17 14.83
CA VAL A 242 -19.12 4.69 13.67
C VAL A 242 -19.83 3.49 13.04
N VAL A 243 -20.02 3.53 11.74
CA VAL A 243 -20.56 2.39 10.98
C VAL A 243 -19.50 1.94 9.98
N SER A 244 -19.01 0.72 10.13
CA SER A 244 -18.13 0.05 9.16
C SER A 244 -18.96 -0.71 8.14
N VAL A 245 -18.57 -0.67 6.88
CA VAL A 245 -19.24 -1.38 5.78
C VAL A 245 -18.22 -2.12 4.94
N ASP A 246 -18.41 -3.41 4.78
CA ASP A 246 -17.60 -4.26 3.88
C ASP A 246 -18.39 -5.53 3.52
N ILE A 247 -18.02 -6.20 2.43
CA ILE A 247 -18.65 -7.46 2.00
C ILE A 247 -17.91 -8.72 2.48
N GLY A 248 -16.70 -8.56 3.03
CA GLY A 248 -15.85 -9.70 3.39
C GLY A 248 -16.38 -10.49 4.60
N ASN A 249 -16.32 -11.82 4.49
CA ASN A 249 -16.69 -12.70 5.58
C ASN A 249 -15.72 -12.59 6.77
N GLY A 250 -16.23 -12.66 8.01
CA GLY A 250 -15.42 -12.61 9.24
C GLY A 250 -14.87 -11.22 9.60
N LEU A 251 -15.07 -10.20 8.76
CA LEU A 251 -14.55 -8.85 9.00
C LEU A 251 -15.28 -8.15 10.16
N ALA A 252 -16.57 -8.44 10.35
CA ALA A 252 -17.34 -7.93 11.49
C ALA A 252 -16.76 -8.41 12.82
N ASP A 253 -16.44 -9.71 12.93
CA ASP A 253 -15.84 -10.30 14.13
C ASP A 253 -14.42 -9.76 14.36
N ALA A 254 -13.62 -9.62 13.31
CA ALA A 254 -12.29 -9.05 13.39
C ALA A 254 -12.33 -7.59 13.87
N ALA A 255 -13.26 -6.77 13.35
CA ALA A 255 -13.44 -5.39 13.80
C ALA A 255 -13.89 -5.32 15.27
N ALA A 256 -14.85 -6.16 15.68
CA ALA A 256 -15.32 -6.24 17.07
C ALA A 256 -14.19 -6.66 18.02
N HIS A 257 -13.38 -7.64 17.64
CA HIS A 257 -12.21 -8.07 18.40
C HIS A 257 -11.19 -6.92 18.56
N ASN A 258 -10.87 -6.21 17.50
CA ASN A 258 -9.94 -5.08 17.54
C ASN A 258 -10.48 -3.92 18.41
N ILE A 259 -11.79 -3.65 18.40
CA ILE A 259 -12.44 -2.66 19.25
C ILE A 259 -12.30 -3.06 20.73
N ALA A 260 -12.61 -4.30 21.06
CA ALA A 260 -12.48 -4.84 22.43
C ALA A 260 -11.02 -4.81 22.91
N LEU A 261 -10.07 -5.22 22.06
CA LEU A 261 -8.62 -5.20 22.35
C LEU A 261 -8.11 -3.81 22.77
N ASN A 262 -8.75 -2.75 22.26
CA ASN A 262 -8.38 -1.36 22.54
C ASN A 262 -9.26 -0.69 23.61
N ASN A 263 -10.18 -1.42 24.25
CA ASN A 263 -11.16 -0.88 25.21
C ASN A 263 -11.92 0.33 24.63
N LEU A 264 -12.25 0.29 23.33
CA LEU A 264 -13.05 1.32 22.67
C LEU A 264 -14.55 1.08 22.89
N PRO A 265 -15.39 2.14 22.84
CA PRO A 265 -16.82 2.04 23.12
C PRO A 265 -17.55 1.22 22.03
N ALA A 266 -17.71 -0.08 22.25
CA ALA A 266 -18.32 -1.00 21.29
C ALA A 266 -19.78 -0.62 20.95
N GLU A 267 -20.48 -0.01 21.89
CA GLU A 267 -21.87 0.47 21.71
C GLU A 267 -21.98 1.62 20.69
N ARG A 268 -20.86 2.27 20.35
CA ARG A 268 -20.80 3.32 19.32
C ARG A 268 -20.43 2.77 17.94
N HIS A 269 -20.13 1.47 17.83
CA HIS A 269 -19.75 0.84 16.58
C HIS A 269 -20.84 -0.12 16.08
N GLN A 270 -21.03 -0.12 14.76
CA GLN A 270 -21.82 -1.10 14.04
C GLN A 270 -21.06 -1.56 12.81
N PHE A 271 -21.05 -2.86 12.54
CA PHE A 271 -20.57 -3.40 11.27
C PHE A 271 -21.76 -3.83 10.41
N VAL A 272 -21.74 -3.46 9.12
CA VAL A 272 -22.76 -3.82 8.14
C VAL A 272 -22.09 -4.60 7.03
N THR A 273 -22.41 -5.89 6.89
CA THR A 273 -21.91 -6.74 5.81
C THR A 273 -22.77 -6.53 4.58
N GLN A 274 -22.36 -5.60 3.72
CA GLN A 274 -23.07 -5.21 2.50
C GLN A 274 -22.13 -4.56 1.50
N ASP A 275 -22.48 -4.59 0.20
CA ASP A 275 -21.80 -3.80 -0.81
C ASP A 275 -21.94 -2.29 -0.54
N CYS A 276 -20.83 -1.55 -0.64
CA CYS A 276 -20.79 -0.12 -0.34
C CYS A 276 -21.58 0.72 -1.34
N PHE A 277 -21.59 0.36 -2.63
CA PHE A 277 -22.38 1.06 -3.64
C PHE A 277 -23.88 0.88 -3.38
N ASP A 278 -24.32 -0.34 -3.07
CA ASP A 278 -25.71 -0.66 -2.78
C ASP A 278 -26.20 0.07 -1.51
N LEU A 279 -25.37 0.08 -0.46
CA LEU A 279 -25.69 0.81 0.76
C LEU A 279 -25.84 2.32 0.51
N LEU A 280 -24.85 2.93 -0.16
CA LEU A 280 -24.90 4.36 -0.48
C LEU A 280 -26.08 4.68 -1.38
N GLN A 281 -26.40 3.85 -2.38
CA GLN A 281 -27.57 4.00 -3.24
C GLN A 281 -28.86 4.00 -2.42
N LYS A 282 -29.01 3.05 -1.50
CA LYS A 282 -30.17 2.98 -0.59
C LYS A 282 -30.26 4.22 0.29
N MET A 283 -29.14 4.65 0.88
CA MET A 283 -29.08 5.83 1.75
C MET A 283 -29.45 7.12 1.02
N THR A 284 -29.08 7.24 -0.27
CA THR A 284 -29.51 8.40 -1.06
C THR A 284 -31.03 8.48 -1.23
N GLY A 285 -31.72 7.36 -1.20
CA GLY A 285 -33.18 7.26 -1.29
C GLY A 285 -33.89 7.53 0.05
N ASP A 286 -33.36 7.02 1.17
CA ASP A 286 -33.97 7.14 2.48
C ASP A 286 -33.51 8.38 3.29
N GLY A 287 -32.65 9.21 2.72
CA GLY A 287 -32.23 10.48 3.31
C GLY A 287 -31.27 10.38 4.50
N ARG A 288 -30.69 9.20 4.80
CA ARG A 288 -29.72 9.05 5.88
C ARG A 288 -28.44 9.86 5.63
N LYS A 289 -27.94 10.49 6.69
CA LYS A 289 -26.79 11.39 6.64
C LYS A 289 -25.74 11.01 7.68
N TYR A 290 -24.48 11.30 7.36
CA TYR A 290 -23.34 11.20 8.27
C TYR A 290 -22.54 12.50 8.26
N ASP A 291 -21.86 12.79 9.37
CA ASP A 291 -20.99 13.96 9.48
C ASP A 291 -19.64 13.72 8.80
N CYS A 292 -19.19 12.46 8.72
CA CYS A 292 -17.99 12.06 8.00
C CYS A 292 -18.25 10.77 7.22
N ILE A 293 -17.82 10.72 5.95
CA ILE A 293 -17.84 9.50 5.14
C ILE A 293 -16.43 9.23 4.62
N ILE A 294 -15.95 8.01 4.83
CA ILE A 294 -14.64 7.51 4.39
C ILE A 294 -14.86 6.55 3.24
N LEU A 295 -14.16 6.77 2.15
CA LEU A 295 -14.17 5.95 0.94
C LEU A 295 -12.73 5.49 0.65
N ASP A 296 -12.42 4.23 0.90
CA ASP A 296 -11.14 3.61 0.59
C ASP A 296 -11.36 2.33 -0.23
N PRO A 297 -11.87 2.46 -1.46
CA PRO A 297 -12.20 1.31 -2.29
C PRO A 297 -10.94 0.59 -2.78
N PRO A 298 -11.06 -0.72 -3.12
CA PRO A 298 -10.02 -1.43 -3.85
C PRO A 298 -9.75 -0.75 -5.21
N SER A 299 -8.61 -1.05 -5.82
CA SER A 299 -8.26 -0.49 -7.12
C SER A 299 -9.30 -0.84 -8.19
N PHE A 300 -9.93 0.16 -8.79
CA PHE A 300 -10.88 -0.03 -9.88
C PHE A 300 -10.19 -0.19 -11.25
N ALA A 301 -8.89 0.16 -11.38
CA ALA A 301 -8.14 -0.03 -12.61
C ALA A 301 -6.80 -0.73 -12.33
N ARG A 302 -6.61 -1.89 -12.96
CA ARG A 302 -5.33 -2.63 -12.95
C ARG A 302 -4.56 -2.43 -14.25
N THR A 303 -5.26 -2.12 -15.32
CA THR A 303 -4.69 -1.90 -16.64
C THR A 303 -5.10 -0.54 -17.19
N ARG A 304 -4.34 -0.03 -18.16
CA ARG A 304 -4.66 1.24 -18.83
C ARG A 304 -6.03 1.22 -19.52
N GLN A 305 -6.47 0.05 -20.02
CA GLN A 305 -7.78 -0.09 -20.66
C GLN A 305 -8.94 0.10 -19.67
N GLN A 306 -8.74 -0.21 -18.40
CA GLN A 306 -9.77 -0.07 -17.36
C GLN A 306 -9.86 1.36 -16.77
N ARG A 307 -8.93 2.25 -17.16
CA ARG A 307 -8.75 3.56 -16.53
C ARG A 307 -10.00 4.44 -16.61
N GLU A 308 -10.63 4.54 -17.78
CA GLU A 308 -11.80 5.39 -17.97
C GLU A 308 -13.00 4.91 -17.15
N ALA A 309 -13.30 3.61 -17.19
CA ALA A 309 -14.35 3.01 -16.38
C ALA A 309 -14.09 3.19 -14.86
N ALA A 310 -12.83 3.10 -14.44
CA ALA A 310 -12.44 3.36 -13.06
C ALA A 310 -12.67 4.81 -12.65
N MET A 311 -12.34 5.78 -13.51
CA MET A 311 -12.61 7.20 -13.24
C MET A 311 -14.10 7.46 -13.05
N GLN A 312 -14.95 6.90 -13.91
CA GLN A 312 -16.41 6.99 -13.78
C GLN A 312 -16.92 6.36 -12.47
N ALA A 313 -16.36 5.20 -12.09
CA ALA A 313 -16.70 4.54 -10.82
C ALA A 313 -16.33 5.40 -9.60
N TYR A 314 -15.15 6.05 -9.61
CA TYR A 314 -14.77 6.99 -8.54
C TYR A 314 -15.69 8.21 -8.48
N VAL A 315 -16.04 8.81 -9.62
CA VAL A 315 -16.99 9.94 -9.67
C VAL A 315 -18.34 9.51 -9.07
N ARG A 316 -18.90 8.40 -9.54
CA ARG A 316 -20.18 7.87 -9.05
C ARG A 316 -20.14 7.59 -7.54
N LEU A 317 -19.10 6.92 -7.04
CA LEU A 317 -18.95 6.57 -5.62
C LEU A 317 -18.93 7.85 -4.75
N ASN A 318 -18.09 8.81 -5.10
CA ASN A 318 -17.97 10.07 -4.38
C ASN A 318 -19.25 10.91 -4.45
N SER A 319 -19.92 10.97 -5.61
CA SER A 319 -21.19 11.67 -5.81
C SER A 319 -22.30 11.09 -4.91
N MET A 320 -22.39 9.76 -4.77
CA MET A 320 -23.34 9.12 -3.85
C MET A 320 -23.01 9.44 -2.38
N ALA A 321 -21.73 9.39 -2.00
CA ALA A 321 -21.30 9.72 -0.64
C ALA A 321 -21.61 11.18 -0.29
N LEU A 322 -21.35 12.13 -1.19
CA LEU A 322 -21.68 13.55 -1.01
C LEU A 322 -23.18 13.76 -0.73
N LYS A 323 -24.05 13.02 -1.40
CA LYS A 323 -25.48 13.06 -1.13
C LYS A 323 -25.85 12.55 0.28
N CYS A 324 -24.99 11.73 0.88
CA CYS A 324 -25.18 11.17 2.22
C CYS A 324 -24.45 11.96 3.33
N LEU A 325 -23.79 13.08 3.02
CA LEU A 325 -23.17 13.95 4.03
C LEU A 325 -24.16 14.97 4.60
N THR A 326 -23.96 15.33 5.87
CA THR A 326 -24.59 16.51 6.49
C THR A 326 -24.01 17.79 5.88
N PRO A 327 -24.69 18.94 5.96
CA PRO A 327 -24.06 20.23 5.65
C PRO A 327 -22.77 20.43 6.47
N HIS A 328 -21.72 20.93 5.81
CA HIS A 328 -20.36 21.08 6.38
C HIS A 328 -19.71 19.76 6.79
N GLY A 329 -20.19 18.63 6.25
CA GLY A 329 -19.65 17.31 6.50
C GLY A 329 -18.27 17.09 5.88
N LEU A 330 -17.60 16.03 6.32
CA LEU A 330 -16.25 15.65 5.91
C LEU A 330 -16.30 14.45 4.96
N LEU A 331 -15.88 14.64 3.72
CA LEU A 331 -15.59 13.56 2.78
C LEU A 331 -14.11 13.18 2.87
N VAL A 332 -13.84 11.92 3.16
CA VAL A 332 -12.51 11.33 3.08
C VAL A 332 -12.52 10.36 1.90
N SER A 333 -11.68 10.61 0.91
CA SER A 333 -11.64 9.79 -0.29
C SER A 333 -10.21 9.38 -0.62
N ALA A 334 -10.02 8.10 -0.91
CA ALA A 334 -8.73 7.53 -1.25
C ALA A 334 -8.78 6.74 -2.57
N SER A 335 -7.60 6.56 -3.16
CA SER A 335 -7.39 5.70 -4.32
C SER A 335 -5.98 5.13 -4.31
N CYS A 336 -5.88 3.80 -4.37
CA CYS A 336 -4.59 3.08 -4.44
C CYS A 336 -4.19 2.69 -5.87
N THR A 337 -4.93 3.09 -6.91
CA THR A 337 -4.56 2.76 -8.30
C THR A 337 -3.42 3.61 -8.83
N SER A 338 -2.39 2.98 -9.41
CA SER A 338 -1.31 3.66 -10.13
C SER A 338 -1.73 4.24 -11.49
N GLN A 339 -2.91 3.83 -12.01
CA GLN A 339 -3.41 4.26 -13.32
C GLN A 339 -4.02 5.67 -13.31
N ILE A 340 -4.26 6.26 -12.14
CA ILE A 340 -4.87 7.55 -11.93
C ILE A 340 -3.93 8.42 -11.09
N GLY A 341 -3.51 9.55 -11.65
CA GLY A 341 -2.63 10.51 -10.96
C GLY A 341 -3.37 11.37 -9.93
N PRO A 342 -2.63 12.11 -9.09
CA PRO A 342 -3.21 13.00 -8.07
C PRO A 342 -4.15 14.07 -8.66
N GLU A 343 -3.75 14.73 -9.73
CA GLU A 343 -4.55 15.78 -10.39
C GLU A 343 -5.86 15.22 -10.99
N GLU A 344 -5.79 14.03 -11.56
CA GLU A 344 -6.97 13.35 -12.08
C GLU A 344 -7.92 12.95 -10.96
N PHE A 345 -7.37 12.50 -9.82
CA PHE A 345 -8.17 12.16 -8.65
C PHE A 345 -8.89 13.40 -8.08
N ARG A 346 -8.22 14.57 -8.00
CA ARG A 346 -8.85 15.83 -7.64
C ARG A 346 -9.95 16.23 -8.63
N SER A 347 -9.70 16.09 -9.93
CA SER A 347 -10.69 16.38 -10.97
C SER A 347 -11.94 15.51 -10.84
N MET A 348 -11.79 14.21 -10.52
CA MET A 348 -12.93 13.31 -10.28
C MET A 348 -13.76 13.74 -9.07
N LEU A 349 -13.13 14.20 -7.97
CA LEU A 349 -13.87 14.72 -6.82
C LEU A 349 -14.60 16.02 -7.17
N ALA A 350 -13.98 16.89 -7.94
CA ALA A 350 -14.63 18.11 -8.43
C ALA A 350 -15.84 17.80 -9.32
N SER A 351 -15.74 16.82 -10.21
CA SER A 351 -16.87 16.34 -11.04
C SER A 351 -17.98 15.75 -10.17
N ALA A 352 -17.65 14.93 -9.18
CA ALA A 352 -18.62 14.35 -8.25
C ALA A 352 -19.37 15.43 -7.44
N ALA A 353 -18.68 16.50 -7.04
CA ALA A 353 -19.26 17.63 -6.34
C ALA A 353 -20.17 18.47 -7.27
N ALA A 354 -19.74 18.72 -8.50
CA ALA A 354 -20.54 19.44 -9.49
C ALA A 354 -21.86 18.73 -9.83
N GLU A 355 -21.88 17.40 -9.89
CA GLU A 355 -23.14 16.61 -10.04
C GLU A 355 -24.13 16.83 -8.88
N ARG A 356 -23.71 17.46 -7.80
CA ARG A 356 -24.52 17.72 -6.59
C ARG A 356 -24.72 19.19 -6.28
N ASP A 357 -24.30 20.07 -7.18
CA ASP A 357 -24.28 21.52 -6.96
C ASP A 357 -23.53 21.90 -5.67
N MET A 358 -22.46 21.15 -5.33
CA MET A 358 -21.67 21.32 -4.13
C MET A 358 -20.28 21.83 -4.48
N ARG A 359 -19.62 22.49 -3.50
CA ARG A 359 -18.22 22.85 -3.56
C ARG A 359 -17.48 22.12 -2.46
N LEU A 360 -16.31 21.57 -2.80
CA LEU A 360 -15.43 20.90 -1.86
C LEU A 360 -14.19 21.76 -1.59
N GLN A 361 -13.85 21.88 -0.32
CA GLN A 361 -12.57 22.44 0.13
C GLN A 361 -11.65 21.32 0.59
N ILE A 362 -10.52 21.15 -0.06
CA ILE A 362 -9.47 20.23 0.41
C ILE A 362 -8.87 20.82 1.68
N ILE A 363 -9.04 20.15 2.81
CA ILE A 363 -8.46 20.55 4.10
C ILE A 363 -7.21 19.75 4.46
N HIS A 364 -7.05 18.59 3.82
CA HIS A 364 -5.84 17.76 3.95
C HIS A 364 -5.66 16.92 2.70
N GLU A 365 -4.42 16.84 2.24
CA GLU A 365 -4.01 15.97 1.15
C GLU A 365 -2.75 15.23 1.53
N ALA A 366 -2.74 13.92 1.29
CA ALA A 366 -1.62 13.04 1.60
C ALA A 366 -1.50 11.89 0.60
N GLY A 367 -0.49 11.08 0.81
CA GLY A 367 -0.24 9.84 0.08
C GLY A 367 0.10 8.71 1.03
N HIS A 368 1.22 8.06 0.76
CA HIS A 368 1.72 6.94 1.54
C HIS A 368 2.18 7.36 2.94
N ALA A 369 2.18 6.38 3.82
CA ALA A 369 2.80 6.45 5.12
C ALA A 369 4.33 6.62 5.05
N LEU A 370 4.95 7.09 6.13
CA LEU A 370 6.39 7.40 6.23
C LEU A 370 7.31 6.23 5.85
N ASP A 371 6.85 5.01 6.04
CA ASP A 371 7.57 3.78 5.72
C ASP A 371 7.45 3.34 4.25
N HIS A 372 6.78 4.13 3.42
CA HIS A 372 6.65 3.93 1.99
C HIS A 372 7.36 5.05 1.21
N PRO A 373 8.71 5.18 1.32
CA PRO A 373 9.44 6.25 0.66
C PRO A 373 9.37 6.11 -0.86
N VAL A 374 9.05 7.21 -1.54
CA VAL A 374 9.02 7.25 -3.00
C VAL A 374 10.19 8.10 -3.48
N PRO A 375 11.10 7.54 -4.29
CA PRO A 375 12.19 8.32 -4.87
C PRO A 375 11.67 9.45 -5.74
N VAL A 376 12.29 10.62 -5.67
CA VAL A 376 11.87 11.80 -6.45
C VAL A 376 11.86 11.54 -7.96
N HIS A 377 12.77 10.69 -8.40
CA HIS A 377 12.94 10.30 -9.81
C HIS A 377 12.06 9.11 -10.25
N PHE A 378 11.19 8.60 -9.36
CA PHE A 378 10.34 7.44 -9.61
C PHE A 378 8.87 7.74 -9.24
N PRO A 379 8.17 8.58 -10.03
CA PRO A 379 6.79 8.98 -9.73
C PRO A 379 5.80 7.80 -9.74
N GLU A 380 6.08 6.71 -10.46
CA GLU A 380 5.27 5.49 -10.50
C GLU A 380 5.10 4.85 -9.12
N GLY A 381 6.02 5.10 -8.20
CA GLY A 381 5.92 4.67 -6.81
C GLY A 381 4.79 5.35 -6.02
N ARG A 382 4.25 6.49 -6.50
CA ARG A 382 3.16 7.23 -5.84
C ARG A 382 1.79 6.69 -6.23
N TYR A 383 1.44 5.50 -5.76
CA TYR A 383 0.15 4.90 -6.08
C TYR A 383 -1.01 5.37 -5.20
N LEU A 384 -0.76 5.83 -3.96
CA LEU A 384 -1.79 6.22 -3.02
C LEU A 384 -2.10 7.73 -3.10
N LYS A 385 -3.36 8.09 -3.21
CA LYS A 385 -3.94 9.41 -3.08
C LYS A 385 -4.94 9.39 -1.95
N PHE A 386 -4.91 10.39 -1.09
CA PHE A 386 -5.79 10.56 0.05
C PHE A 386 -6.16 12.03 0.20
N LEU A 387 -7.46 12.32 0.16
CA LEU A 387 -8.00 13.66 0.28
C LEU A 387 -9.05 13.71 1.39
N MET A 388 -8.96 14.72 2.25
CA MET A 388 -10.03 15.08 3.18
C MET A 388 -10.62 16.40 2.70
N CYS A 389 -11.92 16.40 2.43
CA CYS A 389 -12.63 17.54 1.86
C CYS A 389 -13.82 17.91 2.73
N ARG A 390 -14.02 19.21 2.96
CA ARG A 390 -15.21 19.75 3.62
C ARG A 390 -16.21 20.24 2.57
N THR A 391 -17.52 19.96 2.81
CA THR A 391 -18.63 20.47 1.99
C THR A 391 -19.07 21.85 2.43
#